data_f43790cf5c3698cfcc71bf0d79f0ab7d
#
_entry.id   f43790cf5c3698cfcc71bf0d79f0ab7d
#
_cell.length_a   1.000
_cell.length_b   1.000
_cell.length_c   1.000
_cell.angle_alpha   90.00
_cell.angle_beta   90.00
_cell.angle_gamma   90.00
#
_symmetry.space_group_name_H-M   'P 1'
#
loop_
_entity.id
_entity.type
_entity.pdbx_description
1 polymer ?
#
loop_
_entity_poly.entity_id
_entity_poly.type
_entity_poly.pdbx_seq_one_letter_code
_entity_poly.pdbx_strand_id
1 'polypeptide(L)'
;MNQVNSSYLDNKERDQVEKWLETFTQALENGQSNDLRHCFSDNAHWRDLLAFTWSIVPFEGQDAICRGLIKSQSNTKASHFSLADNRTPPRKISRLGEDVIEGIFTFETAFGRGEGVVRLLADEPSKAWILLTTLFELRGFEEKQGARRPS
;
A
#
# COMPACT_ATOMS: atom_id res chain seq x y z
N MET A 1 32.91 -1.53 2.09
CA MET A 1 32.47 -0.15 2.25
C MET A 1 31.19 0.11 1.52
N ASN A 2 31.17 -0.08 0.23
CA ASN A 2 29.95 0.18 -0.54
C ASN A 2 28.78 -0.66 -0.08
N GLN A 3 29.06 -1.90 0.31
CA GLN A 3 28.02 -2.78 0.79
C GLN A 3 27.38 -2.26 2.08
N VAL A 4 28.19 -1.75 2.95
CA VAL A 4 27.70 -1.20 4.22
C VAL A 4 26.82 0.01 3.97
N ASN A 5 27.26 0.90 3.08
CA ASN A 5 26.49 2.09 2.75
C ASN A 5 25.18 1.74 2.10
N SER A 6 25.21 0.78 1.18
CA SER A 6 24.02 0.32 0.49
C SER A 6 22.99 -0.25 1.46
N SER A 7 23.47 -1.08 2.38
CA SER A 7 22.62 -1.69 3.38
C SER A 7 21.99 -0.63 4.29
N TYR A 8 22.77 0.38 4.64
CA TYR A 8 22.29 1.47 5.47
C TYR A 8 21.18 2.27 4.78
N LEU A 9 21.38 2.56 3.48
CA LEU A 9 20.36 3.28 2.72
C LEU A 9 19.09 2.46 2.56
N ASP A 10 19.24 1.16 2.32
CA ASP A 10 18.09 0.27 2.21
C ASP A 10 17.28 0.26 3.49
N ASN A 11 17.97 0.27 4.64
CA ASN A 11 17.27 0.31 5.92
C ASN A 11 16.50 1.60 6.12
N LYS A 12 17.04 2.71 5.63
CA LYS A 12 16.38 4.00 5.75
C LYS A 12 15.07 4.02 4.97
N GLU A 13 15.10 3.60 3.72
CA GLU A 13 13.88 3.57 2.92
C GLU A 13 12.88 2.58 3.47
N ARG A 14 13.35 1.43 3.93
CA ARG A 14 12.49 0.44 4.55
C ARG A 14 11.80 1.01 5.78
N ASP A 15 12.54 1.68 6.64
CA ASP A 15 11.97 2.28 7.85
C ASP A 15 10.90 3.32 7.50
N GLN A 16 11.13 4.09 6.47
CA GLN A 16 10.18 5.11 6.05
C GLN A 16 8.88 4.50 5.54
N VAL A 17 8.98 3.44 4.76
CA VAL A 17 7.78 2.76 4.27
C VAL A 17 7.06 2.06 5.41
N GLU A 18 7.80 1.40 6.29
CA GLU A 18 7.18 0.72 7.43
C GLU A 18 6.45 1.71 8.34
N LYS A 19 7.04 2.86 8.56
CA LYS A 19 6.42 3.89 9.38
C LYS A 19 5.14 4.40 8.74
N TRP A 20 5.18 4.61 7.42
CA TRP A 20 3.98 5.04 6.71
C TRP A 20 2.88 3.98 6.79
N LEU A 21 3.23 2.71 6.59
CA LEU A 21 2.26 1.62 6.68
C LEU A 21 1.64 1.55 8.07
N GLU A 22 2.43 1.73 9.10
CA GLU A 22 1.93 1.70 10.47
C GLU A 22 0.93 2.83 10.72
N THR A 23 1.28 4.04 10.31
CA THR A 23 0.39 5.20 10.46
C THR A 23 -0.89 5.02 9.66
N PHE A 24 -0.74 4.57 8.43
CA PHE A 24 -1.86 4.31 7.53
C PHE A 24 -2.80 3.26 8.11
N THR A 25 -2.24 2.16 8.60
CA THR A 25 -3.02 1.06 9.16
C THR A 25 -3.83 1.53 10.36
N GLN A 26 -3.20 2.26 11.27
CA GLN A 26 -3.89 2.76 12.45
C GLN A 26 -5.02 3.71 12.09
N ALA A 27 -4.76 4.61 11.16
CA ALA A 27 -5.78 5.56 10.74
C ALA A 27 -6.95 4.86 10.07
N LEU A 28 -6.66 3.85 9.27
CA LEU A 28 -7.69 3.11 8.55
C LEU A 28 -8.54 2.27 9.51
N GLU A 29 -7.89 1.57 10.43
CA GLU A 29 -8.60 0.72 11.38
C GLU A 29 -9.46 1.52 12.34
N ASN A 30 -8.99 2.70 12.73
CA ASN A 30 -9.73 3.54 13.67
C ASN A 30 -10.73 4.47 12.99
N GLY A 31 -10.76 4.48 11.67
CA GLY A 31 -11.66 5.36 10.94
C GLY A 31 -11.35 6.83 11.12
N GLN A 32 -10.08 7.16 11.37
CA GLN A 32 -9.66 8.53 11.65
C GLN A 32 -9.42 9.28 10.36
N SER A 33 -10.44 9.98 9.91
CA SER A 33 -10.41 10.67 8.63
C SER A 33 -9.25 11.67 8.49
N ASN A 34 -9.02 12.48 9.51
CA ASN A 34 -7.94 13.47 9.45
C ASN A 34 -6.56 12.81 9.40
N ASP A 35 -6.36 11.78 10.21
CA ASP A 35 -5.07 11.08 10.22
C ASP A 35 -4.82 10.38 8.90
N LEU A 36 -5.87 9.78 8.34
CA LEU A 36 -5.76 9.10 7.05
C LEU A 36 -5.43 10.11 5.94
N ARG A 37 -6.05 11.27 6.01
CA ARG A 37 -5.80 12.32 5.04
C ARG A 37 -4.36 12.78 5.03
N HIS A 38 -3.75 12.85 6.21
CA HIS A 38 -2.36 13.27 6.33
C HIS A 38 -1.37 12.22 5.80
N CYS A 39 -1.84 11.02 5.50
CA CYS A 39 -1.02 9.99 4.87
C CYS A 39 -0.81 10.23 3.39
N PHE A 40 -1.48 11.21 2.80
CA PHE A 40 -1.44 11.44 1.35
C PHE A 40 -1.13 12.89 1.04
N SER A 41 -0.45 13.09 -0.09
CA SER A 41 -0.22 14.46 -0.58
C SER A 41 -1.52 14.99 -1.18
N ASP A 42 -1.57 16.31 -1.39
CA ASP A 42 -2.77 16.97 -1.92
C ASP A 42 -3.20 16.40 -3.25
N ASN A 43 -2.24 16.06 -4.09
CA ASN A 43 -2.51 15.55 -5.44
C ASN A 43 -2.25 14.04 -5.53
N ALA A 44 -2.47 13.32 -4.46
CA ALA A 44 -2.25 11.88 -4.45
C ALA A 44 -3.26 11.15 -5.33
N HIS A 45 -2.89 9.95 -5.74
CA HIS A 45 -3.73 9.09 -6.56
C HIS A 45 -3.79 7.70 -5.94
N TRP A 46 -4.98 7.13 -5.92
CA TRP A 46 -5.17 5.75 -5.48
C TRP A 46 -5.91 5.00 -6.58
N ARG A 47 -5.34 3.90 -7.03
CA ARG A 47 -6.03 3.00 -7.95
C ARG A 47 -6.24 1.67 -7.28
N ASP A 48 -7.48 1.23 -7.22
CA ASP A 48 -7.81 -0.04 -6.62
C ASP A 48 -8.23 -1.03 -7.70
N LEU A 49 -7.67 -2.23 -7.61
CA LEU A 49 -7.99 -3.29 -8.55
C LEU A 49 -8.64 -4.42 -7.76
N LEU A 50 -9.92 -4.26 -7.46
CA LEU A 50 -10.77 -5.28 -6.84
C LEU A 50 -10.43 -5.62 -5.39
N ALA A 51 -9.58 -4.86 -4.73
CA ALA A 51 -9.22 -5.16 -3.34
C ALA A 51 -10.20 -4.51 -2.36
N PHE A 52 -10.48 -3.25 -2.56
CA PHE A 52 -11.34 -2.48 -1.67
C PHE A 52 -12.73 -2.25 -2.24
N THR A 53 -12.85 -2.10 -3.55
CA THR A 53 -14.09 -1.63 -4.16
C THR A 53 -14.77 -2.63 -5.07
N TRP A 54 -14.17 -3.79 -5.30
CA TRP A 54 -14.70 -4.79 -6.24
C TRP A 54 -14.81 -4.28 -7.68
N SER A 55 -14.15 -3.18 -7.97
CA SER A 55 -14.08 -2.66 -9.32
C SER A 55 -12.73 -1.98 -9.51
N ILE A 56 -12.45 -1.59 -10.74
CA ILE A 56 -11.21 -0.89 -11.05
C ILE A 56 -11.54 0.59 -11.01
N VAL A 57 -11.24 1.24 -9.91
CA VAL A 57 -11.66 2.62 -9.69
C VAL A 57 -10.44 3.48 -9.34
N PRO A 58 -10.25 4.60 -10.04
CA PRO A 58 -9.22 5.56 -9.65
C PRO A 58 -9.81 6.61 -8.71
N PHE A 59 -9.03 7.03 -7.73
CA PHE A 59 -9.37 8.11 -6.81
C PHE A 59 -8.27 9.15 -6.89
N GLU A 60 -8.63 10.41 -6.96
CA GLU A 60 -7.66 11.49 -7.06
C GLU A 60 -7.90 12.50 -5.96
N GLY A 61 -6.81 12.88 -5.27
CA GLY A 61 -6.84 13.86 -4.20
C GLY A 61 -7.09 13.24 -2.84
N GLN A 62 -6.61 13.92 -1.81
CA GLN A 62 -6.73 13.46 -0.43
C GLN A 62 -8.15 13.11 -0.02
N ASP A 63 -9.08 14.00 -0.34
CA ASP A 63 -10.46 13.84 0.14
C ASP A 63 -11.13 12.64 -0.49
N ALA A 64 -10.98 12.46 -1.80
CA ALA A 64 -11.59 11.34 -2.50
C ALA A 64 -11.00 10.02 -2.03
N ILE A 65 -9.68 9.98 -1.83
CA ILE A 65 -9.00 8.78 -1.36
C ILE A 65 -9.48 8.41 0.03
N CYS A 66 -9.54 9.38 0.94
CA CYS A 66 -9.97 9.10 2.31
C CYS A 66 -11.41 8.65 2.38
N ARG A 67 -12.30 9.29 1.64
CA ARG A 67 -13.70 8.87 1.62
C ARG A 67 -13.84 7.47 1.08
N GLY A 68 -13.11 7.16 0.01
CA GLY A 68 -13.17 5.83 -0.60
C GLY A 68 -12.67 4.75 0.33
N LEU A 69 -11.55 5.00 1.00
CA LEU A 69 -10.97 4.03 1.93
C LEU A 69 -11.88 3.79 3.13
N ILE A 70 -12.38 4.85 3.74
CA ILE A 70 -13.24 4.73 4.91
C ILE A 70 -14.55 4.05 4.54
N LYS A 71 -15.13 4.44 3.43
CA LYS A 71 -16.38 3.86 2.99
C LYS A 71 -16.26 2.36 2.72
N SER A 72 -15.16 1.94 2.10
CA SER A 72 -15.00 0.53 1.75
C SER A 72 -14.54 -0.33 2.93
N GLN A 73 -13.90 0.27 3.93
CA GLN A 73 -13.29 -0.49 5.01
C GLN A 73 -14.31 -1.30 5.82
N SER A 74 -15.52 -0.82 5.94
CA SER A 74 -16.56 -1.55 6.68
C SER A 74 -16.81 -2.94 6.10
N ASN A 75 -16.68 -3.09 4.80
CA ASN A 75 -16.85 -4.38 4.12
C ASN A 75 -15.52 -5.09 3.88
N THR A 76 -14.49 -4.31 3.56
CA THR A 76 -13.20 -4.87 3.18
C THR A 76 -12.41 -5.36 4.39
N LYS A 77 -12.46 -4.63 5.48
CA LYS A 77 -11.76 -4.98 6.72
C LYS A 77 -10.29 -5.29 6.44
N ALA A 78 -9.64 -4.40 5.73
CA ALA A 78 -8.23 -4.55 5.42
C ALA A 78 -7.39 -4.46 6.68
N SER A 79 -6.41 -5.36 6.80
CA SER A 79 -5.57 -5.46 7.97
C SER A 79 -4.26 -6.16 7.62
N HIS A 80 -3.37 -6.28 8.59
CA HIS A 80 -2.11 -7.03 8.46
C HIS A 80 -1.26 -6.48 7.32
N PHE A 81 -1.13 -5.17 7.26
CA PHE A 81 -0.27 -4.54 6.27
C PHE A 81 1.19 -4.74 6.65
N SER A 82 1.99 -5.24 5.73
CA SER A 82 3.41 -5.41 5.95
C SER A 82 4.17 -5.40 4.64
N LEU A 83 5.46 -5.11 4.70
CA LEU A 83 6.29 -5.16 3.50
C LEU A 83 6.34 -6.57 2.95
N ALA A 84 6.36 -6.68 1.63
CA ALA A 84 6.43 -7.97 0.97
C ALA A 84 7.86 -8.50 1.05
N ASP A 85 8.03 -9.68 1.63
CA ASP A 85 9.35 -10.24 1.89
C ASP A 85 10.11 -10.68 0.66
N ASN A 86 9.40 -11.20 -0.32
CA ASN A 86 10.05 -11.77 -1.50
C ASN A 86 9.87 -10.88 -2.74
N ARG A 87 9.72 -9.59 -2.53
CA ARG A 87 9.61 -8.63 -3.62
C ARG A 87 10.73 -7.60 -3.49
N THR A 88 10.84 -6.74 -4.48
CA THR A 88 11.82 -5.67 -4.46
C THR A 88 11.71 -4.87 -3.17
N PRO A 89 12.81 -4.67 -2.44
CA PRO A 89 12.74 -3.90 -1.19
C PRO A 89 12.49 -2.42 -1.47
N PRO A 90 12.07 -1.68 -0.44
CA PRO A 90 11.84 -0.23 -0.60
C PRO A 90 13.07 0.47 -1.14
N ARG A 91 12.87 1.38 -2.06
CA ARG A 91 13.98 2.07 -2.72
C ARG A 91 13.55 3.44 -3.21
N LYS A 92 14.52 4.32 -3.33
CA LYS A 92 14.29 5.65 -3.88
C LYS A 92 14.45 5.60 -5.39
N ILE A 93 13.45 6.06 -6.11
CA ILE A 93 13.44 6.06 -7.57
C ILE A 93 12.80 7.33 -8.08
N SER A 94 12.91 7.57 -9.37
CA SER A 94 12.29 8.71 -10.04
C SER A 94 11.13 8.22 -10.89
N ARG A 95 9.98 8.83 -10.74
CA ARG A 95 8.79 8.51 -11.54
C ARG A 95 8.14 9.80 -12.00
N LEU A 96 8.03 9.96 -13.32
CA LEU A 96 7.38 11.15 -13.90
C LEU A 96 7.98 12.44 -13.35
N GLY A 97 9.29 12.46 -13.19
CA GLY A 97 9.97 13.66 -12.73
C GLY A 97 9.95 13.89 -11.24
N GLU A 98 9.33 12.99 -10.47
CA GLU A 98 9.28 13.09 -9.02
C GLU A 98 10.17 12.03 -8.39
N ASP A 99 10.92 12.41 -7.37
CA ASP A 99 11.68 11.44 -6.58
C ASP A 99 10.76 10.86 -5.53
N VAL A 100 10.66 9.55 -5.52
CA VAL A 100 9.75 8.85 -4.60
C VAL A 100 10.46 7.67 -3.95
N ILE A 101 9.90 7.23 -2.83
CA ILE A 101 10.34 6.01 -2.17
C ILE A 101 9.24 4.99 -2.42
N GLU A 102 9.58 3.96 -3.19
CA GLU A 102 8.61 2.96 -3.60
C GLU A 102 8.73 1.72 -2.73
N GLY A 103 7.62 1.24 -2.21
CA GLY A 103 7.60 0.01 -1.42
C GLY A 103 6.43 -0.86 -1.82
N ILE A 104 6.66 -2.17 -1.79
CA ILE A 104 5.64 -3.17 -2.10
C ILE A 104 5.20 -3.80 -0.79
N PHE A 105 3.91 -3.90 -0.58
CA PHE A 105 3.38 -4.44 0.67
C PHE A 105 2.26 -5.43 0.40
N THR A 106 1.94 -6.22 1.41
CA THR A 106 0.82 -7.15 1.37
C THR A 106 -0.15 -6.81 2.47
N PHE A 107 -1.37 -7.25 2.32
CA PHE A 107 -2.39 -7.06 3.36
C PHE A 107 -3.47 -8.12 3.20
N GLU A 108 -4.35 -8.19 4.18
CA GLU A 108 -5.47 -9.13 4.17
C GLU A 108 -6.77 -8.37 4.18
N THR A 109 -7.79 -8.95 3.57
CA THR A 109 -9.14 -8.40 3.62
C THR A 109 -10.09 -9.50 4.05
N ALA A 110 -11.35 -9.12 4.27
CA ALA A 110 -12.38 -10.11 4.58
C ALA A 110 -12.54 -11.14 3.45
N PHE A 111 -12.12 -10.79 2.25
CA PHE A 111 -12.34 -11.62 1.06
C PHE A 111 -11.11 -12.36 0.58
N GLY A 112 -9.94 -11.98 1.02
CA GLY A 112 -8.74 -12.63 0.56
C GLY A 112 -7.47 -11.87 0.92
N ARG A 113 -6.50 -11.95 0.04
CA ARG A 113 -5.19 -11.33 0.24
C ARG A 113 -4.92 -10.33 -0.85
N GLY A 114 -4.34 -9.22 -0.45
CA GLY A 114 -4.03 -8.15 -1.38
C GLY A 114 -2.55 -7.80 -1.39
N GLU A 115 -2.16 -7.13 -2.44
CA GLU A 115 -0.82 -6.60 -2.58
C GLU A 115 -0.93 -5.16 -3.03
N GLY A 116 0.00 -4.34 -2.62
CA GLY A 116 -0.02 -2.95 -3.02
C GLY A 116 1.35 -2.39 -3.23
N VAL A 117 1.37 -1.24 -3.87
CA VAL A 117 2.57 -0.45 -4.07
C VAL A 117 2.27 0.95 -3.56
N VAL A 118 3.15 1.46 -2.72
CA VAL A 118 3.05 2.84 -2.27
C VAL A 118 4.29 3.59 -2.74
N ARG A 119 4.09 4.82 -3.20
CA ARG A 119 5.17 5.72 -3.56
C ARG A 119 5.06 6.95 -2.69
N LEU A 120 5.99 7.05 -1.75
CA LEU A 120 6.05 8.18 -0.84
C LEU A 120 6.85 9.31 -1.47
N LEU A 121 6.53 10.54 -1.13
CA LEU A 121 7.33 11.67 -1.59
C LEU A 121 8.71 11.59 -0.92
N ALA A 122 9.77 11.67 -1.71
CA ALA A 122 11.12 11.54 -1.16
C ALA A 122 11.46 12.67 -0.19
N ASP A 123 10.94 13.87 -0.46
CA ASP A 123 11.20 15.03 0.40
C ASP A 123 10.18 15.15 1.56
N GLU A 124 9.15 14.32 1.56
CA GLU A 124 8.17 14.32 2.64
C GLU A 124 7.61 12.89 2.77
N PRO A 125 8.41 11.96 3.33
CA PRO A 125 8.05 10.53 3.29
C PRO A 125 6.86 10.13 4.15
N SER A 126 6.33 11.04 4.93
CA SER A 126 5.10 10.75 5.66
C SER A 126 3.87 10.79 4.76
N LYS A 127 4.01 11.26 3.53
CA LYS A 127 2.91 11.42 2.59
C LYS A 127 3.12 10.57 1.35
N ALA A 128 2.08 9.84 0.99
CA ALA A 128 2.08 9.05 -0.24
C ALA A 128 1.56 9.89 -1.39
N TRP A 129 2.19 9.74 -2.53
CA TRP A 129 1.73 10.35 -3.77
C TRP A 129 0.91 9.36 -4.57
N ILE A 130 1.33 8.09 -4.59
CA ILE A 130 0.63 7.04 -5.34
C ILE A 130 0.37 5.86 -4.42
N LEU A 131 -0.83 5.32 -4.51
CA LEU A 131 -1.18 4.08 -3.84
C LEU A 131 -1.87 3.17 -4.85
N LEU A 132 -1.39 1.95 -4.98
CA LEU A 132 -2.00 0.93 -5.82
C LEU A 132 -2.35 -0.24 -4.93
N THR A 133 -3.56 -0.75 -5.06
CA THR A 133 -3.97 -1.94 -4.29
C THR A 133 -4.64 -2.92 -5.23
N THR A 134 -4.36 -4.20 -5.05
CA THR A 134 -4.94 -5.24 -5.89
C THR A 134 -5.23 -6.47 -5.05
N LEU A 135 -6.33 -7.13 -5.37
CA LEU A 135 -6.64 -8.41 -4.77
C LEU A 135 -5.97 -9.48 -5.61
N PHE A 136 -5.16 -10.33 -5.02
CA PHE A 136 -4.50 -11.36 -5.79
C PHE A 136 -4.85 -12.78 -5.36
N GLU A 137 -5.63 -12.94 -4.28
CA GLU A 137 -6.03 -14.27 -3.85
C GLU A 137 -7.34 -14.16 -3.07
N LEU A 138 -8.35 -14.93 -3.47
CA LEU A 138 -9.64 -14.94 -2.78
C LEU A 138 -9.62 -15.96 -1.66
N ARG A 139 -10.13 -15.54 -0.51
CA ARG A 139 -10.20 -16.41 0.65
C ARG A 139 -11.17 -17.56 0.36
N GLY A 140 -10.76 -18.76 0.72
CA GLY A 140 -11.57 -19.93 0.50
C GLY A 140 -11.30 -20.61 -0.83
N PHE A 141 -10.56 -19.97 -1.71
CA PHE A 141 -10.22 -20.55 -3.01
C PHE A 141 -8.75 -20.89 -3.16
N GLU A 142 -7.93 -20.43 -2.23
CA GLU A 142 -6.48 -20.62 -2.31
C GLU A 142 -6.10 -22.08 -2.47
N GLU A 143 -6.64 -22.89 -1.59
CA GLU A 143 -6.32 -24.30 -1.59
C GLU A 143 -6.86 -25.00 -2.81
N LYS A 144 -8.07 -24.69 -3.18
CA LYS A 144 -8.68 -25.29 -4.36
C LYS A 144 -7.90 -24.97 -5.62
N GLN A 145 -7.48 -23.74 -5.74
CA GLN A 145 -6.71 -23.35 -6.90
C GLN A 145 -5.38 -24.08 -6.96
N GLY A 146 -4.74 -24.21 -5.83
CA GLY A 146 -3.49 -24.95 -5.74
C GLY A 146 -3.68 -26.40 -6.11
N ALA A 147 -4.72 -27.02 -5.64
CA ALA A 147 -4.99 -28.42 -5.91
C ALA A 147 -5.38 -28.66 -7.37
N ARG A 148 -6.05 -27.71 -7.97
CA ARG A 148 -6.48 -27.85 -9.35
C ARG A 148 -5.42 -27.56 -10.36
N ARG A 149 -4.41 -26.88 -10.00
CA ARG A 149 -3.38 -26.60 -10.95
C ARG A 149 -2.77 -27.88 -11.28
N PRO A 150 -2.98 -28.31 -12.46
CA PRO A 150 -2.44 -29.56 -12.85
C PRO A 150 -1.05 -29.28 -12.98
N SER A 151 -0.55 -29.10 -12.60
CA SER A 151 0.69 -28.86 -12.81
C SER A 151 1.29 -29.12 -13.68
#